data_a9e10080fbf366e7b518b779dd26f96f
#
_entry.id   a9e10080fbf366e7b518b779dd26f96f
#
_cell.length_a   1.000
_cell.length_b   1.000
_cell.length_c   1.000
_cell.angle_alpha   90.00
_cell.angle_beta   90.00
_cell.angle_gamma   90.00
#
_symmetry.space_group_name_H-M   'P 1'
#
loop_
_entity.id
_entity.type
_entity.pdbx_description
1 polymer ?
#
loop_
_entity_poly.entity_id
_entity_poly.type
_entity_poly.pdbx_seq_one_letter_code
_entity_poly.pdbx_strand_id
1 'polypeptide(L)'
;TALEVKYQPVTSQNRIPLVQNGTVDLECGSTTNNATRQKDVSFAVTTYVEEVRIAVKANSGINGIKDLAGKNVATTTGTTSVQTLRRNERAGGIDFKEVYGKDHADSFLLLESGRADAFVMDGSILAANISKSKNPADFKIVGEVLSVEPIACMLRKDDPAFKKAVDDSIKRQIADGSLAKLYDKWFMQPIPPANVKIGLPLSDATKAAWAAPNDKPMEDYAKK
;
A
#
# COMPACT_ATOMS: atom_id res chain seq x y z
N THR A 1 -11.77 -31.22 -7.44
CA THR A 1 -10.34 -31.06 -7.77
C THR A 1 -9.76 -30.05 -6.82
N ALA A 2 -8.69 -30.40 -6.11
CA ALA A 2 -7.99 -29.46 -5.25
C ALA A 2 -7.33 -28.38 -6.11
N LEU A 3 -7.47 -27.09 -5.69
CA LEU A 3 -6.75 -26.00 -6.34
C LEU A 3 -5.26 -26.09 -5.97
N GLU A 4 -4.39 -26.05 -6.97
CA GLU A 4 -2.96 -25.88 -6.78
C GLU A 4 -2.63 -24.40 -6.85
N VAL A 5 -1.99 -23.84 -5.82
CA VAL A 5 -1.57 -22.45 -5.78
C VAL A 5 -0.09 -22.36 -6.11
N LYS A 6 0.26 -21.60 -7.16
CA LYS A 6 1.64 -21.28 -7.54
C LYS A 6 1.91 -19.82 -7.24
N TYR A 7 2.96 -19.55 -6.47
CA TYR A 7 3.33 -18.19 -6.11
C TYR A 7 4.34 -17.60 -7.09
N GLN A 8 4.03 -16.43 -7.62
CA GLN A 8 4.88 -15.65 -8.51
C GLN A 8 5.20 -14.30 -7.86
N PRO A 9 6.46 -14.03 -7.48
CA PRO A 9 6.86 -12.70 -7.02
C PRO A 9 6.68 -11.66 -8.12
N VAL A 10 6.12 -10.51 -7.74
CA VAL A 10 5.90 -9.37 -8.63
C VAL A 10 6.41 -8.09 -7.98
N THR A 11 6.62 -7.05 -8.79
CA THR A 11 6.92 -5.69 -8.34
C THR A 11 5.72 -4.78 -8.58
N SER A 12 5.70 -3.61 -7.96
CA SER A 12 4.65 -2.61 -8.21
C SER A 12 4.58 -2.21 -9.69
N GLN A 13 5.70 -2.28 -10.40
CA GLN A 13 5.79 -1.90 -11.83
C GLN A 13 5.24 -3.00 -12.77
N ASN A 14 5.45 -4.28 -12.46
CA ASN A 14 5.11 -5.38 -13.38
C ASN A 14 3.82 -6.13 -13.04
N ARG A 15 3.23 -5.95 -11.86
CA ARG A 15 2.03 -6.69 -11.41
C ARG A 15 0.83 -6.53 -12.35
N ILE A 16 0.53 -5.30 -12.82
CA ILE A 16 -0.60 -5.06 -13.71
C ILE A 16 -0.41 -5.76 -15.07
N PRO A 17 0.71 -5.58 -15.81
CA PRO A 17 0.96 -6.32 -17.03
C PRO A 17 0.91 -7.84 -16.87
N LEU A 18 1.41 -8.39 -15.77
CA LEU A 18 1.40 -9.84 -15.52
C LEU A 18 -0.01 -10.39 -15.28
N VAL A 19 -0.90 -9.62 -14.66
CA VAL A 19 -2.32 -9.98 -14.55
C VAL A 19 -3.02 -9.84 -15.90
N GLN A 20 -2.80 -8.75 -16.64
CA GLN A 20 -3.43 -8.53 -17.94
C GLN A 20 -3.11 -9.64 -18.95
N ASN A 21 -1.86 -10.09 -19.02
CA ASN A 21 -1.43 -11.12 -19.97
C ASN A 21 -1.67 -12.56 -19.49
N GLY A 22 -2.24 -12.74 -18.30
CA GLY A 22 -2.59 -14.05 -17.75
C GLY A 22 -1.40 -14.85 -17.18
N THR A 23 -0.22 -14.26 -17.01
CA THR A 23 0.91 -14.90 -16.29
C THR A 23 0.57 -15.08 -14.80
N VAL A 24 -0.19 -14.15 -14.23
CA VAL A 24 -0.73 -14.18 -12.87
C VAL A 24 -2.24 -14.11 -12.95
N ASP A 25 -2.94 -15.01 -12.27
CA ASP A 25 -4.40 -15.04 -12.24
C ASP A 25 -4.99 -14.07 -11.21
N LEU A 26 -4.33 -13.96 -10.05
CA LEU A 26 -4.78 -13.16 -8.92
C LEU A 26 -3.58 -12.52 -8.22
N GLU A 27 -3.61 -11.21 -8.05
CA GLU A 27 -2.62 -10.46 -7.26
C GLU A 27 -3.31 -9.85 -6.03
N CYS A 28 -2.86 -10.22 -4.84
CA CYS A 28 -3.40 -9.74 -3.56
C CYS A 28 -2.28 -9.10 -2.71
N GLY A 29 -1.61 -8.12 -3.28
CA GLY A 29 -0.57 -7.34 -2.60
C GLY A 29 -1.11 -5.99 -2.11
N SER A 30 -0.32 -4.94 -2.32
CA SER A 30 -0.63 -3.56 -1.94
C SER A 30 -1.17 -2.75 -3.12
N THR A 31 -2.00 -3.35 -3.98
CA THR A 31 -2.48 -2.66 -5.18
C THR A 31 -3.70 -1.81 -4.88
N THR A 32 -3.54 -0.50 -5.05
CA THR A 32 -4.63 0.47 -4.93
C THR A 32 -5.61 0.30 -6.09
N ASN A 33 -6.88 0.14 -5.76
CA ASN A 33 -7.98 0.21 -6.70
C ASN A 33 -8.26 1.68 -7.06
N ASN A 34 -8.02 2.07 -8.29
CA ASN A 34 -8.35 3.40 -8.82
C ASN A 34 -8.96 3.32 -10.22
N ALA A 35 -9.62 4.40 -10.64
CA ALA A 35 -10.34 4.46 -11.91
C ALA A 35 -9.43 4.27 -13.13
N THR A 36 -8.16 4.67 -13.05
CA THR A 36 -7.21 4.48 -14.15
C THR A 36 -6.88 2.99 -14.32
N ARG A 37 -6.56 2.28 -13.24
CA ARG A 37 -6.24 0.85 -13.27
C ARG A 37 -7.45 -0.01 -13.62
N GLN A 38 -8.66 0.41 -13.23
CA GLN A 38 -9.92 -0.27 -13.62
C GLN A 38 -10.18 -0.30 -15.14
N LYS A 39 -9.47 0.50 -15.93
CA LYS A 39 -9.52 0.40 -17.40
C LYS A 39 -8.86 -0.88 -17.92
N ASP A 40 -7.85 -1.34 -17.20
CA ASP A 40 -6.96 -2.43 -17.62
C ASP A 40 -7.21 -3.75 -16.89
N VAL A 41 -7.64 -3.69 -15.63
CA VAL A 41 -7.85 -4.85 -14.75
C VAL A 41 -9.13 -4.70 -13.93
N SER A 42 -9.60 -5.78 -13.33
CA SER A 42 -10.67 -5.78 -12.35
C SER A 42 -10.12 -5.84 -10.94
N PHE A 43 -10.87 -5.28 -9.99
CA PHE A 43 -10.58 -5.37 -8.56
C PHE A 43 -11.71 -6.08 -7.82
N ALA A 44 -11.35 -6.91 -6.87
CA ALA A 44 -12.29 -7.48 -5.90
C ALA A 44 -12.71 -6.43 -4.87
N VAL A 45 -13.58 -6.81 -3.94
CA VAL A 45 -13.96 -5.94 -2.83
C VAL A 45 -12.74 -5.55 -1.99
N THR A 46 -12.77 -4.32 -1.47
CA THR A 46 -11.68 -3.74 -0.67
C THR A 46 -11.39 -4.58 0.56
N THR A 47 -10.14 -4.97 0.73
CA THR A 47 -9.65 -5.74 1.89
C THR A 47 -9.01 -4.87 2.96
N TYR A 48 -8.49 -3.71 2.57
CA TYR A 48 -7.79 -2.78 3.44
C TYR A 48 -7.92 -1.35 2.90
N VAL A 49 -7.98 -0.36 3.76
CA VAL A 49 -7.92 1.06 3.37
C VAL A 49 -6.62 1.65 3.88
N GLU A 50 -5.76 2.01 2.95
CA GLU A 50 -4.42 2.51 3.20
C GLU A 50 -4.39 4.04 3.25
N GLU A 51 -3.40 4.57 3.94
CA GLU A 51 -3.06 5.99 3.96
C GLU A 51 -1.64 6.18 3.47
N VAL A 52 -1.44 6.98 2.42
CA VAL A 52 -0.09 7.38 1.99
C VAL A 52 0.46 8.41 2.97
N ARG A 53 1.66 8.14 3.52
CA ARG A 53 2.31 8.90 4.58
C ARG A 53 3.78 9.17 4.24
N ILE A 54 4.46 9.86 5.13
CA ILE A 54 5.87 10.25 5.02
C ILE A 54 6.67 9.60 6.15
N ALA A 55 7.67 8.79 5.83
CA ALA A 55 8.67 8.32 6.81
C ALA A 55 9.96 9.14 6.68
N VAL A 56 10.56 9.46 7.81
CA VAL A 56 11.79 10.24 7.91
C VAL A 56 12.67 9.71 9.03
N LYS A 57 13.95 10.12 9.07
CA LYS A 57 14.77 9.90 10.26
C LYS A 57 14.22 10.72 11.43
N ALA A 58 14.24 10.13 12.63
CA ALA A 58 13.65 10.74 13.82
C ALA A 58 14.20 12.15 14.14
N ASN A 59 15.49 12.37 13.84
CA ASN A 59 16.19 13.64 14.07
C ASN A 59 16.23 14.57 12.85
N SER A 60 15.49 14.31 11.79
CA SER A 60 15.57 15.07 10.52
C SER A 60 15.02 16.51 10.61
N GLY A 61 14.19 16.81 11.60
CA GLY A 61 13.46 18.09 11.67
C GLY A 61 12.27 18.18 10.70
N ILE A 62 12.04 17.18 9.84
CA ILE A 62 10.91 17.13 8.88
C ILE A 62 9.65 16.69 9.63
N ASN A 63 8.56 17.45 9.50
CA ASN A 63 7.30 17.19 10.17
C ASN A 63 6.11 17.07 9.19
N GLY A 64 6.30 17.36 7.90
CA GLY A 64 5.25 17.26 6.90
C GLY A 64 5.75 17.54 5.49
N ILE A 65 4.82 17.55 4.52
CA ILE A 65 5.14 17.69 3.10
C ILE A 65 5.88 19.00 2.78
N LYS A 66 5.56 20.09 3.48
CA LYS A 66 6.17 21.42 3.25
C LYS A 66 7.67 21.45 3.59
N ASP A 67 8.11 20.62 4.51
CA ASP A 67 9.52 20.54 4.93
C ASP A 67 10.37 19.74 3.92
N LEU A 68 9.75 19.17 2.88
CA LEU A 68 10.44 18.43 1.82
C LEU A 68 11.05 19.35 0.75
N ALA A 69 10.80 20.65 0.78
CA ALA A 69 11.38 21.60 -0.16
C ALA A 69 12.92 21.46 -0.24
N GLY A 70 13.44 21.25 -1.46
CA GLY A 70 14.87 21.03 -1.72
C GLY A 70 15.44 19.69 -1.25
N LYS A 71 14.61 18.75 -0.76
CA LYS A 71 15.04 17.45 -0.24
C LYS A 71 15.03 16.35 -1.29
N ASN A 72 15.76 15.27 -1.03
CA ASN A 72 15.63 14.02 -1.78
C ASN A 72 14.51 13.19 -1.18
N VAL A 73 13.47 12.89 -1.97
CA VAL A 73 12.30 12.15 -1.52
C VAL A 73 12.23 10.81 -2.24
N ALA A 74 12.37 9.73 -1.49
CA ALA A 74 12.26 8.39 -2.03
C ALA A 74 10.79 8.00 -2.22
N THR A 75 10.53 7.24 -3.28
CA THR A 75 9.27 6.52 -3.52
C THR A 75 9.54 5.29 -4.39
N THR A 76 8.55 4.40 -4.51
CA THR A 76 8.72 3.16 -5.28
C THR A 76 8.11 3.29 -6.67
N THR A 77 8.86 2.89 -7.68
CA THR A 77 8.41 2.91 -9.09
C THR A 77 7.12 2.08 -9.27
N GLY A 78 6.17 2.62 -10.04
CA GLY A 78 4.91 1.93 -10.37
C GLY A 78 3.82 2.00 -9.29
N THR A 79 3.99 2.85 -8.27
CA THR A 79 3.01 3.08 -7.21
C THR A 79 2.18 4.33 -7.45
N THR A 80 1.02 4.41 -6.80
CA THR A 80 0.19 5.62 -6.71
C THR A 80 0.87 6.73 -5.92
N SER A 81 1.79 6.38 -5.01
CA SER A 81 2.56 7.34 -4.20
C SER A 81 3.37 8.32 -5.05
N VAL A 82 3.87 7.90 -6.22
CA VAL A 82 4.55 8.80 -7.18
C VAL A 82 3.63 9.94 -7.61
N GLN A 83 2.39 9.61 -8.01
CA GLN A 83 1.43 10.61 -8.47
C GLN A 83 0.92 11.48 -7.32
N THR A 84 0.70 10.87 -6.15
CA THR A 84 0.28 11.57 -4.93
C THR A 84 1.35 12.58 -4.50
N LEU A 85 2.62 12.17 -4.53
CA LEU A 85 3.75 13.04 -4.22
C LEU A 85 3.81 14.25 -5.17
N ARG A 86 3.77 14.03 -6.49
CA ARG A 86 3.77 15.10 -7.50
C ARG A 86 2.56 16.03 -7.44
N ARG A 87 1.39 15.49 -7.08
CA ARG A 87 0.19 16.31 -6.89
C ARG A 87 0.35 17.25 -5.69
N ASN A 88 0.88 16.76 -4.58
CA ASN A 88 1.12 17.55 -3.38
C ASN A 88 2.23 18.59 -3.60
N GLU A 89 3.29 18.27 -4.33
CA GLU A 89 4.35 19.18 -4.75
C GLU A 89 3.76 20.38 -5.49
N ARG A 90 2.98 20.12 -6.54
CA ARG A 90 2.34 21.20 -7.33
C ARG A 90 1.36 22.01 -6.51
N ALA A 91 0.51 21.37 -5.70
CA ALA A 91 -0.47 22.06 -4.86
C ALA A 91 0.17 22.91 -3.77
N GLY A 92 1.31 22.46 -3.23
CA GLY A 92 2.06 23.16 -2.20
C GLY A 92 3.00 24.25 -2.72
N GLY A 93 3.25 24.30 -4.03
CA GLY A 93 4.26 25.19 -4.63
C GLY A 93 5.68 24.91 -4.11
N ILE A 94 5.95 23.66 -3.75
CA ILE A 94 7.26 23.19 -3.28
C ILE A 94 7.95 22.37 -4.37
N ASP A 95 9.27 22.32 -4.34
CA ASP A 95 10.08 21.52 -5.25
C ASP A 95 11.01 20.62 -4.44
N PHE A 96 11.06 19.34 -4.80
CA PHE A 96 11.93 18.33 -4.21
C PHE A 96 12.46 17.39 -5.29
N LYS A 97 13.54 16.68 -5.00
CA LYS A 97 14.12 15.72 -5.92
C LYS A 97 13.59 14.32 -5.65
N GLU A 98 12.82 13.75 -6.59
CA GLU A 98 12.36 12.37 -6.52
C GLU A 98 13.51 11.38 -6.72
N VAL A 99 13.60 10.37 -5.85
CA VAL A 99 14.54 9.23 -5.96
C VAL A 99 13.73 7.95 -5.93
N TYR A 100 14.02 7.03 -6.83
CA TYR A 100 13.20 5.85 -7.03
C TYR A 100 13.88 4.57 -6.59
N GLY A 101 13.19 3.78 -5.75
CA GLY A 101 13.53 2.38 -5.53
C GLY A 101 12.76 1.47 -6.50
N LYS A 102 13.34 0.33 -6.81
CA LYS A 102 12.71 -0.72 -7.64
C LYS A 102 11.59 -1.46 -6.89
N ASP A 103 11.73 -1.56 -5.58
CA ASP A 103 10.75 -2.11 -4.64
C ASP A 103 10.76 -1.32 -3.33
N HIS A 104 9.88 -1.68 -2.39
CA HIS A 104 9.71 -0.92 -1.14
C HIS A 104 10.91 -1.03 -0.20
N ALA A 105 11.60 -2.16 -0.19
CA ALA A 105 12.80 -2.34 0.63
C ALA A 105 13.96 -1.50 0.09
N ASP A 106 14.13 -1.46 -1.23
CA ASP A 106 15.13 -0.61 -1.89
C ASP A 106 14.85 0.88 -1.64
N SER A 107 13.57 1.31 -1.72
CA SER A 107 13.17 2.68 -1.40
C SER A 107 13.45 3.04 0.07
N PHE A 108 13.16 2.13 1.00
CA PHE A 108 13.46 2.34 2.41
C PHE A 108 14.97 2.40 2.66
N LEU A 109 15.77 1.60 1.97
CA LEU A 109 17.24 1.64 2.04
C LEU A 109 17.79 3.00 1.61
N LEU A 110 17.15 3.71 0.67
CA LEU A 110 17.54 5.08 0.31
C LEU A 110 17.39 6.04 1.50
N LEU A 111 16.30 5.91 2.28
CA LEU A 111 16.11 6.67 3.51
C LEU A 111 17.11 6.24 4.60
N GLU A 112 17.25 4.94 4.82
CA GLU A 112 18.12 4.39 5.86
C GLU A 112 19.58 4.79 5.66
N SER A 113 20.07 4.73 4.42
CA SER A 113 21.44 5.11 4.05
C SER A 113 21.68 6.63 3.97
N GLY A 114 20.63 7.45 4.09
CA GLY A 114 20.72 8.91 3.98
C GLY A 114 20.86 9.43 2.53
N ARG A 115 20.61 8.58 1.53
CA ARG A 115 20.51 9.00 0.11
C ARG A 115 19.18 9.69 -0.19
N ALA A 116 18.17 9.47 0.64
CA ALA A 116 16.94 10.23 0.67
C ALA A 116 16.69 10.78 2.07
N ASP A 117 16.03 11.93 2.15
CA ASP A 117 15.65 12.60 3.40
C ASP A 117 14.29 12.10 3.92
N ALA A 118 13.44 11.61 3.00
CA ALA A 118 12.12 11.08 3.29
C ALA A 118 11.79 9.90 2.36
N PHE A 119 10.87 9.04 2.81
CA PHE A 119 10.25 8.01 1.98
C PHE A 119 8.74 8.15 2.04
N VAL A 120 8.10 8.40 0.88
CA VAL A 120 6.64 8.55 0.75
C VAL A 120 6.05 7.27 0.19
N MET A 121 5.17 6.64 0.99
CA MET A 121 4.56 5.34 0.67
C MET A 121 3.34 5.08 1.57
N ASP A 122 2.67 3.96 1.33
CA ASP A 122 1.63 3.40 2.18
C ASP A 122 2.10 3.30 3.64
N GLY A 123 1.29 3.79 4.57
CA GLY A 123 1.65 3.82 5.99
C GLY A 123 1.96 2.46 6.58
N SER A 124 1.24 1.41 6.13
CA SER A 124 1.50 0.03 6.56
C SER A 124 2.86 -0.48 6.07
N ILE A 125 3.25 -0.15 4.84
CA ILE A 125 4.55 -0.49 4.25
C ILE A 125 5.67 0.26 4.98
N LEU A 126 5.47 1.55 5.27
CA LEU A 126 6.42 2.34 6.05
C LEU A 126 6.63 1.72 7.44
N ALA A 127 5.55 1.45 8.16
CA ALA A 127 5.59 0.85 9.50
C ALA A 127 6.29 -0.53 9.49
N ALA A 128 6.01 -1.35 8.48
CA ALA A 128 6.63 -2.67 8.33
C ALA A 128 8.14 -2.59 8.04
N ASN A 129 8.58 -1.64 7.19
CA ASN A 129 10.02 -1.45 6.94
C ASN A 129 10.73 -0.89 8.17
N ILE A 130 10.16 0.11 8.84
CA ILE A 130 10.69 0.66 10.08
C ILE A 130 10.84 -0.45 11.14
N SER A 131 9.80 -1.27 11.35
CA SER A 131 9.82 -2.33 12.35
C SER A 131 10.91 -3.40 12.10
N LYS A 132 11.31 -3.59 10.84
CA LYS A 132 12.36 -4.53 10.42
C LYS A 132 13.75 -3.91 10.35
N SER A 133 13.87 -2.60 10.48
CA SER A 133 15.16 -1.92 10.46
C SER A 133 16.01 -2.30 11.68
N LYS A 134 17.32 -2.07 11.59
CA LYS A 134 18.25 -2.38 12.69
C LYS A 134 17.89 -1.64 13.99
N ASN A 135 17.42 -0.39 13.87
CA ASN A 135 16.97 0.42 14.99
C ASN A 135 15.69 1.19 14.59
N PRO A 136 14.49 0.64 14.88
CA PRO A 136 13.23 1.29 14.54
C PRO A 136 13.06 2.71 15.12
N ALA A 137 13.69 3.00 16.27
CA ALA A 137 13.61 4.31 16.91
C ALA A 137 14.33 5.42 16.11
N ASP A 138 15.18 5.07 15.14
CA ASP A 138 15.83 6.05 14.26
C ASP A 138 14.88 6.65 13.22
N PHE A 139 13.65 6.14 13.12
CA PHE A 139 12.66 6.53 12.11
C PHE A 139 11.34 6.90 12.76
N LYS A 140 10.57 7.75 12.07
CA LYS A 140 9.19 8.09 12.43
C LYS A 140 8.36 8.35 11.18
N ILE A 141 7.05 8.14 11.30
CA ILE A 141 6.07 8.55 10.29
C ILE A 141 5.51 9.90 10.72
N VAL A 142 5.47 10.85 9.80
CA VAL A 142 5.13 12.26 10.09
C VAL A 142 4.11 12.81 9.12
N GLY A 143 3.59 13.99 9.45
CA GLY A 143 2.75 14.81 8.59
C GLY A 143 1.32 14.31 8.44
N GLU A 144 0.64 14.96 7.55
CA GLU A 144 -0.73 14.66 7.14
C GLU A 144 -0.85 13.39 6.31
N VAL A 145 -2.08 12.89 6.18
CA VAL A 145 -2.42 11.84 5.21
C VAL A 145 -2.43 12.46 3.82
N LEU A 146 -1.57 11.96 2.93
CA LEU A 146 -1.43 12.49 1.57
C LEU A 146 -2.48 11.94 0.60
N SER A 147 -2.95 10.72 0.82
CA SER A 147 -4.10 10.11 0.14
C SER A 147 -4.65 8.94 0.96
N VAL A 148 -5.93 8.64 0.71
CA VAL A 148 -6.64 7.46 1.26
C VAL A 148 -6.92 6.51 0.10
N GLU A 149 -6.52 5.27 0.21
CA GLU A 149 -6.46 4.34 -0.91
C GLU A 149 -7.05 2.97 -0.55
N PRO A 150 -8.14 2.52 -1.24
CA PRO A 150 -8.64 1.16 -1.07
C PRO A 150 -7.69 0.16 -1.73
N ILE A 151 -7.23 -0.81 -0.95
CA ILE A 151 -6.41 -1.93 -1.42
C ILE A 151 -7.32 -3.12 -1.69
N ALA A 152 -7.17 -3.74 -2.85
CA ALA A 152 -7.98 -4.88 -3.25
C ALA A 152 -7.18 -5.88 -4.10
N CYS A 153 -7.58 -7.14 -4.06
CA CYS A 153 -7.06 -8.14 -4.97
C CYS A 153 -7.39 -7.77 -6.42
N MET A 154 -6.44 -7.92 -7.31
CA MET A 154 -6.52 -7.56 -8.73
C MET A 154 -6.53 -8.83 -9.58
N LEU A 155 -7.36 -8.87 -10.60
CA LEU A 155 -7.55 -9.97 -11.54
C LEU A 155 -7.82 -9.45 -12.95
N ARG A 156 -7.84 -10.35 -13.95
CA ARG A 156 -8.16 -9.97 -15.34
C ARG A 156 -9.54 -9.33 -15.45
N LYS A 157 -9.67 -8.36 -16.34
CA LYS A 157 -10.88 -7.54 -16.49
C LYS A 157 -12.08 -8.34 -16.97
N ASP A 158 -11.90 -9.25 -17.89
CA ASP A 158 -12.99 -9.93 -18.60
C ASP A 158 -13.29 -11.32 -18.02
N ASP A 159 -13.17 -11.48 -16.70
CA ASP A 159 -13.51 -12.71 -15.98
C ASP A 159 -14.47 -12.43 -14.81
N PRO A 160 -15.75 -12.16 -15.10
CA PRO A 160 -16.74 -11.86 -14.07
C PRO A 160 -17.03 -13.05 -13.15
N ALA A 161 -16.87 -14.29 -13.63
CA ALA A 161 -17.06 -15.49 -12.82
C ALA A 161 -15.97 -15.63 -11.76
N PHE A 162 -14.72 -15.41 -12.14
CA PHE A 162 -13.60 -15.44 -11.20
C PHE A 162 -13.67 -14.26 -10.22
N LYS A 163 -13.99 -13.05 -10.72
CA LYS A 163 -14.22 -11.88 -9.82
C LYS A 163 -15.28 -12.20 -8.77
N LYS A 164 -16.41 -12.79 -9.17
CA LYS A 164 -17.47 -13.17 -8.24
C LYS A 164 -16.98 -14.17 -7.19
N ALA A 165 -16.22 -15.18 -7.60
CA ALA A 165 -15.67 -16.18 -6.69
C ALA A 165 -14.72 -15.55 -5.64
N VAL A 166 -13.85 -14.62 -6.05
CA VAL A 166 -12.95 -13.87 -5.18
C VAL A 166 -13.74 -12.96 -4.23
N ASP A 167 -14.70 -12.19 -4.75
CA ASP A 167 -15.56 -11.31 -3.95
C ASP A 167 -16.35 -12.09 -2.89
N ASP A 168 -16.97 -13.20 -3.27
CA ASP A 168 -17.74 -14.04 -2.35
C ASP A 168 -16.84 -14.64 -1.26
N SER A 169 -15.61 -15.02 -1.60
CA SER A 169 -14.63 -15.51 -0.63
C SER A 169 -14.24 -14.43 0.39
N ILE A 170 -13.93 -13.22 -0.08
CA ILE A 170 -13.55 -12.11 0.81
C ILE A 170 -14.72 -11.70 1.69
N LYS A 171 -15.93 -11.55 1.12
CA LYS A 171 -17.15 -11.22 1.88
C LYS A 171 -17.45 -12.25 2.97
N ARG A 172 -17.27 -13.54 2.68
CA ARG A 172 -17.41 -14.61 3.68
C ARG A 172 -16.39 -14.47 4.80
N GLN A 173 -15.11 -14.20 4.47
CA GLN A 173 -14.06 -14.00 5.46
C GLN A 173 -14.28 -12.75 6.33
N ILE A 174 -14.89 -11.71 5.79
CA ILE A 174 -15.35 -10.54 6.56
C ILE A 174 -16.46 -10.97 7.52
N ALA A 175 -17.48 -11.68 7.04
CA ALA A 175 -18.68 -12.03 7.79
C ALA A 175 -18.39 -13.04 8.93
N ASP A 176 -17.49 -14.00 8.70
CA ASP A 176 -17.13 -15.03 9.71
C ASP A 176 -15.98 -14.58 10.64
N GLY A 177 -15.43 -13.37 10.44
CA GLY A 177 -14.36 -12.80 11.24
C GLY A 177 -12.96 -13.36 10.95
N SER A 178 -12.79 -14.24 9.95
CA SER A 178 -11.48 -14.81 9.61
C SER A 178 -10.53 -13.76 9.04
N LEU A 179 -11.04 -12.76 8.28
CA LEU A 179 -10.22 -11.65 7.80
C LEU A 179 -9.68 -10.80 8.96
N ALA A 180 -10.49 -10.54 9.99
CA ALA A 180 -10.04 -9.82 11.18
C ALA A 180 -8.94 -10.60 11.95
N LYS A 181 -9.05 -11.92 12.03
CA LYS A 181 -8.02 -12.79 12.63
C LYS A 181 -6.72 -12.76 11.81
N LEU A 182 -6.81 -12.73 10.47
CA LEU A 182 -5.64 -12.57 9.61
C LEU A 182 -4.99 -11.20 9.81
N TYR A 183 -5.79 -10.14 9.95
CA TYR A 183 -5.27 -8.81 10.27
C TYR A 183 -4.52 -8.81 11.60
N ASP A 184 -5.13 -9.34 12.67
CA ASP A 184 -4.46 -9.46 13.97
C ASP A 184 -3.13 -10.21 13.86
N LYS A 185 -3.14 -11.38 13.21
CA LYS A 185 -1.95 -12.20 13.02
C LYS A 185 -0.80 -11.45 12.34
N TRP A 186 -1.06 -10.68 11.29
CA TRP A 186 -0.02 -10.09 10.45
C TRP A 186 0.35 -8.65 10.81
N PHE A 187 -0.52 -7.93 11.51
CA PHE A 187 -0.27 -6.54 11.90
C PHE A 187 -0.07 -6.37 13.40
N MET A 188 -0.72 -7.18 14.23
CA MET A 188 -0.77 -6.99 15.67
C MET A 188 0.05 -8.01 16.47
N GLN A 189 0.48 -9.09 15.84
CA GLN A 189 1.29 -10.14 16.47
C GLN A 189 2.71 -10.15 15.90
N PRO A 190 3.70 -10.75 16.61
CA PRO A 190 5.04 -10.93 16.09
C PRO A 190 5.06 -11.82 14.84
N ILE A 191 5.72 -11.38 13.78
CA ILE A 191 5.77 -12.07 12.48
C ILE A 191 7.08 -12.86 12.35
N PRO A 192 7.02 -14.20 12.10
CA PRO A 192 8.22 -15.00 11.81
C PRO A 192 8.90 -14.54 10.49
N PRO A 193 10.20 -14.78 10.31
CA PRO A 193 11.14 -15.38 11.26
C PRO A 193 11.72 -14.37 12.27
N ALA A 194 11.60 -13.07 12.02
CA ALA A 194 12.23 -12.01 12.83
C ALA A 194 11.49 -11.75 14.15
N ASN A 195 10.27 -12.26 14.32
CA ASN A 195 9.40 -11.99 15.46
C ASN A 195 9.16 -10.50 15.73
N VAL A 196 9.07 -9.73 14.66
CA VAL A 196 8.83 -8.29 14.72
C VAL A 196 7.35 -8.00 14.58
N LYS A 197 6.84 -7.10 15.41
CA LYS A 197 5.45 -6.63 15.40
C LYS A 197 5.36 -5.29 14.66
N ILE A 198 4.45 -5.19 13.68
CA ILE A 198 4.17 -3.91 12.99
C ILE A 198 3.45 -2.95 13.94
N GLY A 199 2.45 -3.47 14.68
CA GLY A 199 1.75 -2.71 15.71
C GLY A 199 0.78 -1.65 15.15
N LEU A 200 0.23 -1.87 13.95
CA LEU A 200 -0.69 -0.94 13.29
C LEU A 200 -2.15 -1.40 13.51
N PRO A 201 -2.94 -0.73 14.36
CA PRO A 201 -4.33 -1.10 14.60
C PRO A 201 -5.19 -0.95 13.35
N LEU A 202 -6.26 -1.75 13.27
CA LEU A 202 -7.24 -1.67 12.19
C LEU A 202 -7.91 -0.29 12.18
N SER A 203 -7.79 0.44 11.06
CA SER A 203 -8.34 1.78 10.92
C SER A 203 -9.87 1.78 10.82
N ASP A 204 -10.50 2.89 11.19
CA ASP A 204 -11.95 3.06 11.06
C ASP A 204 -12.39 3.04 9.59
N ALA A 205 -11.54 3.51 8.66
CA ALA A 205 -11.79 3.43 7.24
C ALA A 205 -11.85 1.97 6.74
N THR A 206 -10.93 1.11 7.21
CA THR A 206 -10.96 -0.33 6.89
C THR A 206 -12.17 -1.02 7.52
N LYS A 207 -12.51 -0.72 8.78
CA LYS A 207 -13.73 -1.23 9.43
C LYS A 207 -14.99 -0.85 8.66
N ALA A 208 -15.08 0.40 8.20
CA ALA A 208 -16.20 0.89 7.38
C ALA A 208 -16.28 0.16 6.03
N ALA A 209 -15.13 -0.10 5.37
CA ALA A 209 -15.09 -0.87 4.13
C ALA A 209 -15.56 -2.32 4.33
N TRP A 210 -15.24 -2.94 5.46
CA TRP A 210 -15.72 -4.29 5.78
C TRP A 210 -17.20 -4.32 6.19
N ALA A 211 -17.70 -3.29 6.86
CA ALA A 211 -19.13 -3.19 7.21
C ALA A 211 -20.04 -3.03 5.97
N ALA A 212 -19.51 -2.47 4.88
CA ALA A 212 -20.21 -2.30 3.61
C ALA A 212 -19.28 -2.69 2.44
N PRO A 213 -19.01 -4.00 2.22
CA PRO A 213 -18.05 -4.45 1.22
C PRO A 213 -18.37 -3.92 -0.18
N ASN A 214 -17.39 -3.31 -0.81
CA ASN A 214 -17.50 -2.68 -2.12
C ASN A 214 -16.16 -2.70 -2.87
N ASP A 215 -16.18 -2.45 -4.18
CA ASP A 215 -15.04 -2.36 -5.07
C ASP A 215 -14.86 -0.94 -5.66
N LYS A 216 -15.27 0.07 -4.91
CA LYS A 216 -15.17 1.48 -5.33
C LYS A 216 -13.71 1.91 -5.48
N PRO A 217 -13.40 2.69 -6.53
CA PRO A 217 -12.06 3.23 -6.71
C PRO A 217 -11.75 4.34 -5.70
N MET A 218 -10.45 4.65 -5.53
CA MET A 218 -9.98 5.66 -4.57
C MET A 218 -10.61 7.03 -4.75
N GLU A 219 -11.00 7.38 -5.97
CA GLU A 219 -11.65 8.65 -6.29
C GLU A 219 -13.00 8.81 -5.58
N ASP A 220 -13.65 7.71 -5.21
CA ASP A 220 -14.90 7.71 -4.44
C ASP A 220 -14.67 7.70 -2.92
N TYR A 221 -13.46 7.36 -2.45
CA TYR A 221 -13.07 7.48 -1.04
C TYR A 221 -12.65 8.92 -0.68
N ALA A 222 -12.18 9.70 -1.64
CA ALA A 222 -11.71 11.07 -1.43
C ALA A 222 -12.85 12.12 -1.33
N LYS A 223 -14.09 11.72 -1.58
CA LYS A 223 -15.26 12.60 -1.59
C LYS A 223 -15.98 12.69 -0.22
N LYS A 224 -15.21 12.95 0.85
CA LYS A 224 -15.82 13.28 2.15
C LYS A 224 -15.53 14.72 2.53
#